data_96506a6b0e2bf92e85a59604c5e401b8
#
_entry.id   96506a6b0e2bf92e85a59604c5e401b8
#
_cell.length_a   1.000
_cell.length_b   1.000
_cell.length_c   1.000
_cell.angle_alpha   90.00
_cell.angle_beta   90.00
_cell.angle_gamma   90.00
#
_symmetry.space_group_name_H-M   'P 1'
#
loop_
_entity.id
_entity.type
_entity.pdbx_description
1 polymer ?
#
loop_
_entity_poly.entity_id
_entity_poly.type
_entity_poly.pdbx_seq_one_letter_code
_entity_poly.pdbx_strand_id
1 'polypeptide(L)'
;MPKTKAEKLTPTRSKLTVTVTQDELAPYLKTAYKSIAEQVSIPGFRKGKAPAQIIDQRFGRDAVISEAVNASLDDFYQGAVAEAGVRPMGRPSADIEKMPEAADAKSELVLLFEVEVRPEFTLPDYAGLELTVDEAEIDEAAVEAELTSLRERFGTLVTVDRPAKTGDFVELDLTAKVDGKEVDQASGVSYEVGAGNLLAGTDEAVETLTAGETTNFTSQLLGGEYEGQDAEVELTLTAVKERELPEADDEFAQLASEFDTIAELRESLKEQVSQASVFAQGRQARDLFTETLIEQAEIPISEELVEEEVHRHLEGEGRLEDDEHRAEVRVASEKQIQMELLLDAIAERENVTPTQAELSDYIYQSAQQYGMEPTQFLQAISQGNQLQVILGEVTRNKALAVALGKAKVVDKAGNAVDLGAFVAVDTDDEGDDAAEGADEAATEAPKKAPAKKTAAKADEAEKPAAKKAPAKKAAAKADAEEGDADEEAKKAARSAAAKKAAATRAAKKAAAEEK
;
A
#
# COMPACT_ATOMS: atom_id res chain seq x y z
N MET A 1 8.47 39.06 -0.38
CA MET A 1 8.65 37.63 -0.18
C MET A 1 9.77 37.41 0.84
N PRO A 2 9.62 36.48 1.80
CA PRO A 2 10.65 36.18 2.75
C PRO A 2 11.99 35.86 2.06
N LYS A 3 13.10 36.14 2.69
CA LYS A 3 14.41 35.80 2.15
C LYS A 3 14.78 34.38 2.58
N THR A 4 15.01 33.50 1.62
CA THR A 4 15.43 32.12 1.86
C THR A 4 16.92 31.96 1.57
N LYS A 5 17.64 31.33 2.49
CA LYS A 5 19.00 30.85 2.27
C LYS A 5 19.00 29.33 2.43
N ALA A 6 19.34 28.63 1.37
CA ALA A 6 19.54 27.17 1.41
C ALA A 6 21.02 26.85 1.67
N GLU A 7 21.26 25.87 2.54
CA GLU A 7 22.57 25.33 2.86
C GLU A 7 22.50 23.79 2.84
N LYS A 8 23.31 23.16 2.00
CA LYS A 8 23.38 21.69 1.89
C LYS A 8 24.23 21.16 3.03
N LEU A 9 23.64 20.43 3.97
CA LEU A 9 24.33 19.84 5.11
C LEU A 9 25.00 18.53 4.74
N THR A 10 24.25 17.66 4.05
CA THR A 10 24.69 16.37 3.51
C THR A 10 24.16 16.21 2.08
N PRO A 11 24.55 15.17 1.33
CA PRO A 11 23.92 14.90 0.04
C PRO A 11 22.40 14.74 0.08
N THR A 12 21.87 14.30 1.23
CA THR A 12 20.44 14.01 1.45
C THR A 12 19.74 15.03 2.34
N ARG A 13 20.43 16.00 2.94
CA ARG A 13 19.85 16.93 3.93
C ARG A 13 20.20 18.38 3.64
N SER A 14 19.19 19.24 3.66
CA SER A 14 19.33 20.67 3.45
C SER A 14 18.73 21.47 4.59
N LYS A 15 19.37 22.59 4.91
CA LYS A 15 18.89 23.57 5.88
C LYS A 15 18.42 24.81 5.13
N LEU A 16 17.15 25.18 5.35
CA LEU A 16 16.53 26.37 4.82
C LEU A 16 16.40 27.40 5.94
N THR A 17 17.08 28.53 5.80
CA THR A 17 16.94 29.66 6.73
C THR A 17 16.02 30.68 6.09
N VAL A 18 14.88 30.95 6.71
CA VAL A 18 13.86 31.87 6.21
C VAL A 18 13.78 33.09 7.10
N THR A 19 14.10 34.24 6.52
CA THR A 19 14.01 35.54 7.23
C THR A 19 12.72 36.25 6.79
N VAL A 20 11.82 36.46 7.75
CA VAL A 20 10.48 37.01 7.55
C VAL A 20 10.40 38.38 8.22
N THR A 21 9.99 39.38 7.48
CA THR A 21 9.76 40.74 7.99
C THR A 21 8.41 40.87 8.70
N GLN A 22 8.22 41.89 9.53
CA GLN A 22 6.94 42.11 10.19
C GLN A 22 5.79 42.38 9.22
N ASP A 23 6.06 42.99 8.07
CA ASP A 23 5.05 43.23 7.02
C ASP A 23 4.57 41.90 6.41
N GLU A 24 5.47 40.95 6.25
CA GLU A 24 5.13 39.61 5.73
C GLU A 24 4.41 38.75 6.79
N LEU A 25 4.69 38.95 8.09
CA LEU A 25 3.98 38.32 9.18
C LEU A 25 2.61 38.95 9.47
N ALA A 26 2.36 40.17 9.05
CA ALA A 26 1.14 40.93 9.36
C ALA A 26 -0.19 40.21 9.01
N PRO A 27 -0.33 39.52 7.86
CA PRO A 27 -1.53 38.75 7.55
C PRO A 27 -1.82 37.65 8.59
N TYR A 28 -0.78 36.94 9.03
CA TYR A 28 -0.86 35.86 10.01
C TYR A 28 -1.17 36.39 11.40
N LEU A 29 -0.60 37.53 11.81
CA LEU A 29 -0.96 38.24 13.03
C LEU A 29 -2.45 38.57 13.07
N LYS A 30 -3.01 39.04 11.95
CA LYS A 30 -4.43 39.34 11.85
C LYS A 30 -5.30 38.08 12.02
N THR A 31 -4.87 36.97 11.44
CA THR A 31 -5.54 35.67 11.58
C THR A 31 -5.42 35.16 13.02
N ALA A 32 -4.24 35.25 13.64
CA ALA A 32 -4.01 34.84 15.03
C ALA A 32 -4.90 35.62 16.02
N TYR A 33 -5.03 36.93 15.88
CA TYR A 33 -5.98 37.73 16.68
C TYR A 33 -7.40 37.21 16.55
N LYS A 34 -7.82 36.84 15.35
CA LYS A 34 -9.16 36.31 15.09
C LYS A 34 -9.33 34.92 15.70
N SER A 35 -8.36 34.03 15.54
CA SER A 35 -8.33 32.68 16.10
C SER A 35 -8.45 32.75 17.63
N ILE A 36 -7.60 33.52 18.28
CA ILE A 36 -7.62 33.71 19.74
C ILE A 36 -8.98 34.28 20.21
N ALA A 37 -9.52 35.29 19.50
CA ALA A 37 -10.82 35.88 19.85
C ALA A 37 -11.97 34.86 19.73
N GLU A 38 -11.87 33.90 18.80
CA GLU A 38 -12.85 32.83 18.59
C GLU A 38 -12.70 31.67 19.60
N GLN A 39 -11.49 31.40 20.06
CA GLN A 39 -11.22 30.33 21.02
C GLN A 39 -11.55 30.75 22.45
N VAL A 40 -11.31 31.99 22.82
CA VAL A 40 -11.38 32.47 24.20
C VAL A 40 -12.61 33.33 24.46
N SER A 41 -13.24 33.12 25.62
CA SER A 41 -14.34 33.97 26.10
C SER A 41 -13.78 35.15 26.90
N ILE A 42 -13.91 36.36 26.37
CA ILE A 42 -13.46 37.61 27.00
C ILE A 42 -14.69 38.34 27.57
N PRO A 43 -14.75 38.58 28.91
CA PRO A 43 -15.87 39.28 29.53
C PRO A 43 -16.10 40.66 28.91
N GLY A 44 -17.35 40.96 28.55
CA GLY A 44 -17.74 42.19 27.90
C GLY A 44 -17.71 42.17 26.36
N PHE A 45 -17.21 41.09 25.74
CA PHE A 45 -17.18 40.94 24.28
C PHE A 45 -17.84 39.64 23.83
N ARG A 46 -18.52 39.70 22.68
CA ARG A 46 -19.01 38.50 22.03
C ARG A 46 -17.82 37.70 21.46
N LYS A 47 -17.85 36.36 21.56
CA LYS A 47 -16.86 35.45 20.99
C LYS A 47 -16.52 35.82 19.54
N GLY A 48 -15.23 35.97 19.21
CA GLY A 48 -14.75 36.39 17.89
C GLY A 48 -14.82 37.91 17.62
N LYS A 49 -15.18 38.77 18.59
CA LYS A 49 -15.34 40.23 18.39
C LYS A 49 -14.52 41.07 19.36
N ALA A 50 -13.58 40.47 20.07
CA ALA A 50 -12.67 41.19 20.94
C ALA A 50 -11.65 42.01 20.12
N PRO A 51 -11.43 43.30 20.44
CA PRO A 51 -10.39 44.10 19.80
C PRO A 51 -8.97 43.61 20.11
N ALA A 52 -8.03 43.73 19.17
CA ALA A 52 -6.65 43.33 19.32
C ALA A 52 -5.98 43.84 20.61
N GLN A 53 -6.21 45.10 20.97
CA GLN A 53 -5.68 45.70 22.20
C GLN A 53 -6.10 44.98 23.49
N ILE A 54 -7.32 44.46 23.54
CA ILE A 54 -7.82 43.70 24.71
C ILE A 54 -7.19 42.32 24.76
N ILE A 55 -6.93 41.71 23.61
CA ILE A 55 -6.23 40.42 23.50
C ILE A 55 -4.79 40.60 23.95
N ASP A 56 -4.06 41.61 23.45
CA ASP A 56 -2.68 41.93 23.86
C ASP A 56 -2.57 42.20 25.36
N GLN A 57 -3.55 42.92 25.94
CA GLN A 57 -3.55 43.26 27.35
C GLN A 57 -3.76 42.03 28.27
N ARG A 58 -4.48 41.03 27.76
CA ARG A 58 -4.90 39.86 28.53
C ARG A 58 -3.99 38.65 28.38
N PHE A 59 -3.50 38.41 27.17
CA PHE A 59 -2.70 37.25 26.80
C PHE A 59 -1.23 37.60 26.51
N GLY A 60 -0.94 38.87 26.33
CA GLY A 60 0.35 39.35 25.87
C GLY A 60 0.46 39.31 24.34
N ARG A 61 1.19 40.28 23.78
CA ARG A 61 1.44 40.34 22.32
C ARG A 61 2.33 39.18 21.87
N ASP A 62 3.22 38.69 22.72
CA ASP A 62 4.11 37.56 22.42
C ASP A 62 3.32 36.27 22.17
N ALA A 63 2.22 36.02 22.90
CA ALA A 63 1.35 34.89 22.65
C ALA A 63 0.65 34.96 21.26
N VAL A 64 0.27 36.16 20.83
CA VAL A 64 -0.31 36.37 19.50
C VAL A 64 0.74 36.20 18.40
N ILE A 65 1.98 36.64 18.65
CA ILE A 65 3.10 36.42 17.73
C ILE A 65 3.38 34.92 17.59
N SER A 66 3.45 34.19 18.69
CA SER A 66 3.66 32.73 18.67
C SER A 66 2.58 31.99 17.89
N GLU A 67 1.30 32.36 18.09
CA GLU A 67 0.19 31.80 17.33
C GLU A 67 0.29 32.13 15.82
N ALA A 68 0.68 33.36 15.50
CA ALA A 68 0.87 33.79 14.11
C ALA A 68 2.03 33.06 13.44
N VAL A 69 3.13 32.86 14.15
CA VAL A 69 4.29 32.10 13.66
C VAL A 69 3.90 30.65 13.41
N ASN A 70 3.25 29.98 14.38
CA ASN A 70 2.80 28.61 14.19
C ASN A 70 1.86 28.46 13.00
N ALA A 71 0.92 29.40 12.80
CA ALA A 71 0.00 29.38 11.67
C ALA A 71 0.66 29.69 10.32
N SER A 72 1.88 30.19 10.30
CA SER A 72 2.62 30.58 9.11
C SER A 72 3.73 29.62 8.69
N LEU A 73 4.06 28.63 9.55
CA LEU A 73 5.20 27.72 9.32
C LEU A 73 5.09 27.00 7.98
N ASP A 74 3.93 26.40 7.69
CA ASP A 74 3.72 25.63 6.46
C ASP A 74 3.85 26.51 5.21
N ASP A 75 3.25 27.71 5.22
CA ASP A 75 3.30 28.63 4.07
C ASP A 75 4.73 29.10 3.81
N PHE A 76 5.49 29.44 4.86
CA PHE A 76 6.88 29.86 4.74
C PHE A 76 7.80 28.72 4.33
N TYR A 77 7.53 27.50 4.81
CA TYR A 77 8.25 26.31 4.37
C TYR A 77 8.04 26.04 2.87
N GLN A 78 6.79 26.01 2.41
CA GLN A 78 6.48 25.79 1.00
C GLN A 78 7.10 26.86 0.10
N GLY A 79 7.04 28.13 0.53
CA GLY A 79 7.70 29.23 -0.14
C GLY A 79 9.23 29.06 -0.22
N ALA A 80 9.85 28.62 0.87
CA ALA A 80 11.28 28.38 0.95
C ALA A 80 11.74 27.20 0.06
N VAL A 81 11.00 26.11 0.05
CA VAL A 81 11.22 24.94 -0.82
C VAL A 81 11.18 25.37 -2.29
N ALA A 82 10.15 26.14 -2.68
CA ALA A 82 10.00 26.61 -4.05
C ALA A 82 11.13 27.57 -4.47
N GLU A 83 11.55 28.52 -3.59
CA GLU A 83 12.63 29.47 -3.86
C GLU A 83 14.00 28.77 -3.94
N ALA A 84 14.25 27.80 -3.04
CA ALA A 84 15.49 27.03 -3.01
C ALA A 84 15.59 25.97 -4.11
N GLY A 85 14.47 25.60 -4.74
CA GLY A 85 14.41 24.56 -5.77
C GLY A 85 14.79 23.17 -5.26
N VAL A 86 14.66 22.92 -3.96
CA VAL A 86 14.91 21.61 -3.35
C VAL A 86 13.69 20.71 -3.46
N ARG A 87 13.92 19.41 -3.50
CA ARG A 87 12.84 18.40 -3.53
C ARG A 87 12.80 17.68 -2.19
N PRO A 88 11.90 18.08 -1.28
CA PRO A 88 11.82 17.48 0.04
C PRO A 88 11.35 16.03 -0.01
N MET A 89 11.92 15.22 0.88
CA MET A 89 11.53 13.86 1.20
C MET A 89 11.23 13.81 2.71
N GLY A 90 10.07 13.27 3.08
CA GLY A 90 9.66 13.23 4.48
C GLY A 90 9.19 14.59 5.05
N ARG A 91 9.15 14.68 6.37
CA ARG A 91 8.67 15.86 7.10
C ARG A 91 9.84 16.75 7.50
N PRO A 92 9.72 18.09 7.35
CA PRO A 92 10.76 18.99 7.83
C PRO A 92 10.76 19.09 9.36
N SER A 93 11.94 19.22 9.96
CA SER A 93 12.11 19.76 11.29
C SER A 93 12.07 21.28 11.21
N ALA A 94 11.32 21.93 12.09
CA ALA A 94 11.16 23.38 12.09
C ALA A 94 11.59 23.95 13.45
N ASP A 95 12.57 24.82 13.44
CA ASP A 95 13.07 25.55 14.61
C ASP A 95 12.95 27.06 14.41
N ILE A 96 12.79 27.79 15.51
CA ILE A 96 12.74 29.25 15.51
C ILE A 96 14.05 29.78 16.08
N GLU A 97 14.94 30.24 15.21
CA GLU A 97 16.22 30.84 15.65
C GLU A 97 16.01 32.19 16.31
N LYS A 98 15.08 33.01 15.78
CA LYS A 98 14.80 34.33 16.32
C LYS A 98 13.32 34.65 16.22
N MET A 99 12.70 34.94 17.37
CA MET A 99 11.35 35.51 17.45
C MET A 99 11.35 37.02 17.23
N PRO A 100 10.37 37.59 16.53
CA PRO A 100 10.26 39.02 16.38
C PRO A 100 9.86 39.67 17.72
N GLU A 101 10.55 40.74 18.08
CA GLU A 101 10.24 41.51 19.29
C GLU A 101 8.97 42.34 19.10
N ALA A 102 8.05 42.21 20.07
CA ALA A 102 6.76 42.91 20.04
C ALA A 102 6.88 44.45 19.98
N ALA A 103 7.99 44.99 20.49
CA ALA A 103 8.24 46.45 20.57
C ALA A 103 9.05 47.03 19.39
N ASP A 104 9.73 46.20 18.60
CA ASP A 104 10.58 46.64 17.48
C ASP A 104 9.97 46.26 16.13
N ALA A 105 9.45 47.28 15.44
CA ALA A 105 8.87 47.14 14.10
C ALA A 105 9.88 46.67 13.02
N LYS A 106 11.18 46.69 13.29
CA LYS A 106 12.22 46.18 12.40
C LYS A 106 12.75 44.81 12.79
N SER A 107 12.23 44.26 13.87
CA SER A 107 12.60 42.91 14.29
C SER A 107 12.11 41.88 13.28
N GLU A 108 12.97 40.94 12.92
CA GLU A 108 12.71 39.88 11.94
C GLU A 108 12.49 38.56 12.64
N LEU A 109 11.62 37.73 12.09
CA LEU A 109 11.48 36.32 12.42
C LEU A 109 12.49 35.53 11.59
N VAL A 110 13.26 34.64 12.24
CA VAL A 110 14.17 33.73 11.56
C VAL A 110 13.74 32.29 11.86
N LEU A 111 13.31 31.60 10.83
CA LEU A 111 12.90 30.21 10.87
C LEU A 111 14.01 29.34 10.26
N LEU A 112 14.26 28.21 10.87
CA LEU A 112 15.16 27.19 10.38
C LEU A 112 14.33 25.94 10.06
N PHE A 113 14.41 25.49 8.81
CA PHE A 113 13.84 24.21 8.41
C PHE A 113 14.98 23.29 8.02
N GLU A 114 15.10 22.17 8.68
CA GLU A 114 15.96 21.07 8.23
C GLU A 114 15.08 20.01 7.60
N VAL A 115 15.41 19.62 6.38
CA VAL A 115 14.59 18.72 5.58
C VAL A 115 15.48 17.76 4.81
N GLU A 116 15.07 16.51 4.80
CA GLU A 116 15.64 15.52 3.91
C GLU A 116 15.24 15.86 2.47
N VAL A 117 16.22 15.83 1.57
CA VAL A 117 16.03 16.19 0.17
C VAL A 117 16.49 15.04 -0.72
N ARG A 118 15.87 14.94 -1.88
CA ARG A 118 16.29 14.00 -2.92
C ARG A 118 17.76 14.24 -3.26
N PRO A 119 18.62 13.22 -3.12
CA PRO A 119 20.04 13.34 -3.44
C PRO A 119 20.28 13.50 -4.95
N GLU A 120 21.35 14.19 -5.28
CA GLU A 120 21.88 14.22 -6.63
C GLU A 120 22.87 13.07 -6.78
N PHE A 121 22.66 12.21 -7.75
CA PHE A 121 23.57 11.11 -8.12
C PHE A 121 23.67 11.00 -9.64
N THR A 122 24.68 10.28 -10.11
CA THR A 122 24.87 10.06 -11.55
C THR A 122 24.12 8.79 -11.95
N LEU A 123 23.12 8.93 -12.82
CA LEU A 123 22.39 7.79 -13.35
C LEU A 123 23.31 6.99 -14.30
N PRO A 124 23.57 5.69 -14.04
CA PRO A 124 24.36 4.83 -14.90
C PRO A 124 23.76 4.73 -16.31
N ASP A 125 24.59 4.34 -17.28
CA ASP A 125 24.11 4.06 -18.62
C ASP A 125 23.59 2.61 -18.68
N TYR A 126 22.31 2.46 -18.90
CA TYR A 126 21.63 1.18 -19.00
C TYR A 126 21.32 0.76 -20.43
N ALA A 127 21.58 1.63 -21.41
CA ALA A 127 21.36 1.28 -22.81
C ALA A 127 22.38 0.22 -23.27
N GLY A 128 21.89 -0.97 -23.59
CA GLY A 128 22.73 -2.10 -23.97
C GLY A 128 23.41 -2.82 -22.80
N LEU A 129 23.00 -2.56 -21.55
CA LEU A 129 23.43 -3.33 -20.39
C LEU A 129 23.12 -4.81 -20.61
N GLU A 130 24.14 -5.67 -20.55
CA GLU A 130 23.96 -7.12 -20.73
C GLU A 130 23.64 -7.78 -19.40
N LEU A 131 22.50 -8.45 -19.34
CA LEU A 131 22.03 -9.21 -18.18
C LEU A 131 21.88 -10.67 -18.56
N THR A 132 22.31 -11.57 -17.68
CA THR A 132 22.19 -13.01 -17.87
C THR A 132 21.22 -13.57 -16.83
N VAL A 133 20.15 -14.19 -17.30
CA VAL A 133 19.12 -14.85 -16.47
C VAL A 133 19.17 -16.37 -16.65
N ASP A 134 18.44 -17.07 -15.82
CA ASP A 134 18.29 -18.52 -15.94
C ASP A 134 17.53 -18.89 -17.22
N GLU A 135 17.74 -20.11 -17.69
CA GLU A 135 17.01 -20.64 -18.84
C GLU A 135 15.55 -20.90 -18.47
N ALA A 136 14.62 -20.61 -19.38
CA ALA A 136 13.24 -21.01 -19.24
C ALA A 136 13.10 -22.48 -19.59
N GLU A 137 13.55 -23.36 -18.71
CA GLU A 137 13.39 -24.80 -18.91
C GLU A 137 11.94 -25.23 -18.64
N ILE A 138 11.36 -25.96 -19.59
CA ILE A 138 10.11 -26.70 -19.37
C ILE A 138 10.52 -28.03 -18.77
N ASP A 139 10.59 -28.08 -17.45
CA ASP A 139 10.87 -29.33 -16.76
C ASP A 139 9.60 -30.21 -16.74
N GLU A 140 9.72 -31.44 -17.24
CA GLU A 140 8.64 -32.43 -17.15
C GLU A 140 8.24 -32.69 -15.70
N ALA A 141 9.16 -32.56 -14.75
CA ALA A 141 8.87 -32.67 -13.34
C ALA A 141 7.97 -31.54 -12.84
N ALA A 142 8.11 -30.32 -13.37
CA ALA A 142 7.22 -29.20 -13.05
C ALA A 142 5.81 -29.43 -13.60
N VAL A 143 5.68 -29.98 -14.81
CA VAL A 143 4.38 -30.35 -15.39
C VAL A 143 3.69 -31.45 -14.55
N GLU A 144 4.43 -32.47 -14.12
CA GLU A 144 3.89 -33.51 -13.24
C GLU A 144 3.54 -32.97 -11.84
N ALA A 145 4.28 -31.99 -11.32
CA ALA A 145 3.95 -31.31 -10.06
C ALA A 145 2.64 -30.54 -10.17
N GLU A 146 2.43 -29.78 -11.26
CA GLU A 146 1.18 -29.08 -11.51
C GLU A 146 -0.01 -30.05 -11.69
N LEU A 147 0.19 -31.16 -12.42
CA LEU A 147 -0.81 -32.20 -12.55
C LEU A 147 -1.13 -32.83 -11.19
N THR A 148 -0.12 -33.06 -10.36
CA THR A 148 -0.30 -33.61 -9.00
C THR A 148 -1.06 -32.62 -8.12
N SER A 149 -0.70 -31.34 -8.15
CA SER A 149 -1.41 -30.29 -7.43
C SER A 149 -2.89 -30.19 -7.87
N LEU A 150 -3.15 -30.33 -9.17
CA LEU A 150 -4.52 -30.38 -9.67
C LEU A 150 -5.27 -31.60 -9.14
N ARG A 151 -4.64 -32.79 -9.14
CA ARG A 151 -5.22 -34.03 -8.59
C ARG A 151 -5.49 -33.95 -7.09
N GLU A 152 -4.65 -33.27 -6.34
CA GLU A 152 -4.83 -33.04 -4.90
C GLU A 152 -6.11 -32.29 -4.55
N ARG A 153 -6.54 -31.36 -5.41
CA ARG A 153 -7.81 -30.64 -5.26
C ARG A 153 -9.04 -31.54 -5.40
N PHE A 154 -8.91 -32.65 -6.11
CA PHE A 154 -9.96 -33.64 -6.36
C PHE A 154 -9.72 -34.95 -5.55
N GLY A 155 -8.70 -34.95 -4.69
CA GLY A 155 -8.38 -36.07 -3.84
C GLY A 155 -9.48 -36.38 -2.84
N THR A 156 -9.66 -37.65 -2.52
CA THR A 156 -10.57 -38.10 -1.47
C THR A 156 -9.80 -38.51 -0.21
N LEU A 157 -10.33 -38.12 0.96
CA LEU A 157 -9.71 -38.46 2.23
C LEU A 157 -10.22 -39.85 2.69
N VAL A 158 -9.29 -40.82 2.79
CA VAL A 158 -9.56 -42.18 3.22
C VAL A 158 -8.91 -42.42 4.58
N THR A 159 -9.70 -42.86 5.55
CA THR A 159 -9.18 -43.18 6.89
C THR A 159 -8.24 -44.39 6.83
N VAL A 160 -7.06 -44.24 7.43
CA VAL A 160 -6.03 -45.26 7.48
C VAL A 160 -5.65 -45.59 8.93
N ASP A 161 -5.26 -46.84 9.16
CA ASP A 161 -4.84 -47.35 10.50
C ASP A 161 -3.32 -47.54 10.49
N ARG A 162 -2.59 -46.42 10.48
CA ARG A 162 -1.13 -46.35 10.53
C ARG A 162 -0.70 -45.03 11.17
N PRO A 163 0.56 -44.90 11.61
CA PRO A 163 1.09 -43.62 12.04
C PRO A 163 0.93 -42.55 10.97
N ALA A 164 0.63 -41.32 11.40
CA ALA A 164 0.54 -40.17 10.53
C ALA A 164 1.88 -39.84 9.88
N LYS A 165 1.84 -39.30 8.66
CA LYS A 165 3.00 -38.84 7.87
C LYS A 165 2.73 -37.46 7.34
N THR A 166 3.79 -36.78 6.97
CA THR A 166 3.70 -35.50 6.22
C THR A 166 2.80 -35.70 4.99
N GLY A 167 1.82 -34.79 4.79
CA GLY A 167 0.81 -34.85 3.73
C GLY A 167 -0.49 -35.60 4.07
N ASP A 168 -0.55 -36.27 5.21
CA ASP A 168 -1.80 -36.85 5.71
C ASP A 168 -2.68 -35.77 6.37
N PHE A 169 -3.99 -35.98 6.30
CA PHE A 169 -4.96 -35.19 7.06
C PHE A 169 -5.28 -35.87 8.37
N VAL A 170 -5.14 -35.15 9.45
CA VAL A 170 -5.41 -35.67 10.78
C VAL A 170 -6.56 -34.90 11.44
N GLU A 171 -7.33 -35.62 12.27
CA GLU A 171 -8.27 -35.01 13.19
C GLU A 171 -7.66 -35.01 14.59
N LEU A 172 -7.55 -33.80 15.18
CA LEU A 172 -6.86 -33.55 16.43
C LEU A 172 -7.80 -33.00 17.49
N ASP A 173 -7.64 -33.43 18.72
CA ASP A 173 -8.11 -32.72 19.90
C ASP A 173 -6.89 -32.12 20.61
N LEU A 174 -6.94 -30.81 20.87
CA LEU A 174 -5.87 -30.03 21.49
C LEU A 174 -6.36 -29.45 22.81
N THR A 175 -5.55 -29.55 23.87
CA THR A 175 -5.83 -28.88 25.15
C THR A 175 -4.56 -28.19 25.62
N ALA A 176 -4.59 -26.87 25.71
CA ALA A 176 -3.46 -26.05 26.15
C ALA A 176 -3.56 -25.71 27.64
N LYS A 177 -2.45 -25.89 28.36
CA LYS A 177 -2.34 -25.63 29.80
C LYS A 177 -1.17 -24.70 30.08
N VAL A 178 -1.43 -23.61 30.83
CA VAL A 178 -0.41 -22.70 31.36
C VAL A 178 -0.39 -22.87 32.88
N ASP A 179 0.78 -23.16 33.47
CA ASP A 179 0.94 -23.42 34.90
C ASP A 179 -0.01 -24.52 35.43
N GLY A 180 -0.31 -25.56 34.62
CA GLY A 180 -1.20 -26.65 34.96
C GLY A 180 -2.69 -26.30 34.93
N LYS A 181 -3.07 -25.11 34.51
CA LYS A 181 -4.44 -24.65 34.31
C LYS A 181 -4.77 -24.70 32.84
N GLU A 182 -5.87 -25.37 32.49
CA GLU A 182 -6.42 -25.35 31.14
C GLU A 182 -6.84 -23.92 30.76
N VAL A 183 -6.31 -23.42 29.63
CA VAL A 183 -6.53 -22.06 29.13
C VAL A 183 -7.23 -22.06 27.78
N ASP A 184 -7.06 -23.14 27.01
CA ASP A 184 -7.73 -23.28 25.70
C ASP A 184 -7.95 -24.75 25.35
N GLN A 185 -9.00 -25.04 24.59
CA GLN A 185 -9.33 -26.38 24.10
C GLN A 185 -9.96 -26.31 22.71
N ALA A 186 -9.47 -27.11 21.78
CA ALA A 186 -10.03 -27.28 20.45
C ALA A 186 -10.23 -28.76 20.16
N SER A 187 -11.39 -29.17 19.67
CA SER A 187 -11.70 -30.56 19.36
C SER A 187 -12.13 -30.73 17.92
N GLY A 188 -11.77 -31.83 17.27
CA GLY A 188 -12.09 -32.16 15.89
C GLY A 188 -11.41 -31.19 14.89
N VAL A 189 -10.23 -30.70 15.22
CA VAL A 189 -9.44 -29.87 14.33
C VAL A 189 -8.89 -30.70 13.19
N SER A 190 -9.24 -30.37 11.96
CA SER A 190 -8.66 -31.02 10.77
C SER A 190 -7.37 -30.30 10.39
N TYR A 191 -6.29 -31.04 10.28
CA TYR A 191 -4.96 -30.51 10.01
C TYR A 191 -4.23 -31.37 8.98
N GLU A 192 -3.54 -30.74 8.04
CA GLU A 192 -2.63 -31.40 7.10
C GLU A 192 -1.24 -31.41 7.72
N VAL A 193 -0.68 -32.58 7.97
CA VAL A 193 0.64 -32.73 8.59
C VAL A 193 1.72 -32.17 7.68
N GLY A 194 2.52 -31.26 8.20
CA GLY A 194 3.54 -30.52 7.44
C GLY A 194 3.10 -29.17 6.90
N ALA A 195 1.85 -28.76 7.11
CA ALA A 195 1.37 -27.44 6.68
C ALA A 195 1.93 -26.27 7.52
N GLY A 196 2.39 -26.53 8.75
CA GLY A 196 3.02 -25.52 9.62
C GLY A 196 2.11 -24.37 10.09
N ASN A 197 0.79 -24.49 9.91
CA ASN A 197 -0.18 -23.45 10.24
C ASN A 197 -0.93 -23.65 11.57
N LEU A 198 -0.43 -24.57 12.43
CA LEU A 198 -0.83 -24.77 13.82
C LEU A 198 0.30 -24.38 14.78
N LEU A 199 0.15 -24.76 16.04
CA LEU A 199 1.15 -24.52 17.08
C LEU A 199 2.50 -25.14 16.70
N ALA A 200 3.60 -24.45 16.96
CA ALA A 200 4.95 -24.94 16.68
C ALA A 200 5.18 -26.27 17.40
N GLY A 201 5.76 -27.28 16.71
CA GLY A 201 5.97 -28.63 17.23
C GLY A 201 4.79 -29.58 17.03
N THR A 202 3.67 -29.13 16.46
CA THR A 202 2.51 -30.03 16.19
C THR A 202 2.88 -31.11 15.17
N ASP A 203 3.58 -30.78 14.09
CA ASP A 203 3.98 -31.74 13.06
C ASP A 203 4.84 -32.87 13.63
N GLU A 204 5.88 -32.50 14.40
CA GLU A 204 6.75 -33.48 15.06
C GLU A 204 6.00 -34.33 16.07
N ALA A 205 5.03 -33.75 16.79
CA ALA A 205 4.24 -34.45 17.78
C ALA A 205 3.30 -35.50 17.13
N VAL A 206 2.78 -35.22 15.93
CA VAL A 206 1.79 -36.02 15.22
C VAL A 206 2.43 -37.14 14.40
N GLU A 207 3.60 -36.93 13.79
CA GLU A 207 4.23 -37.89 12.84
C GLU A 207 4.44 -39.30 13.38
N THR A 208 4.50 -39.48 14.69
CA THR A 208 4.73 -40.80 15.31
C THR A 208 3.47 -41.45 15.88
N LEU A 209 2.33 -40.73 15.84
CA LEU A 209 1.10 -41.16 16.48
C LEU A 209 0.18 -41.94 15.54
N THR A 210 -0.54 -42.90 16.12
CA THR A 210 -1.69 -43.57 15.50
C THR A 210 -2.99 -43.06 16.11
N ALA A 211 -4.11 -43.31 15.41
CA ALA A 211 -5.43 -42.88 15.89
C ALA A 211 -5.72 -43.44 17.32
N GLY A 212 -6.14 -42.56 18.21
CA GLY A 212 -6.41 -42.83 19.62
C GLY A 212 -5.23 -42.59 20.56
N GLU A 213 -4.06 -42.24 20.06
CA GLU A 213 -2.88 -41.92 20.89
C GLU A 213 -2.85 -40.44 21.27
N THR A 214 -2.24 -40.18 22.45
CA THR A 214 -2.10 -38.83 23.01
C THR A 214 -0.63 -38.55 23.30
N THR A 215 -0.19 -37.32 22.98
CA THR A 215 1.15 -36.82 23.32
C THR A 215 1.08 -35.41 23.92
N ASN A 216 2.17 -35.01 24.58
CA ASN A 216 2.32 -33.64 25.10
C ASN A 216 3.57 -32.99 24.50
N PHE A 217 3.45 -31.73 24.13
CA PHE A 217 4.57 -30.90 23.70
C PHE A 217 4.40 -29.47 24.24
N THR A 218 5.46 -28.67 24.17
CA THR A 218 5.43 -27.27 24.61
C THR A 218 5.42 -26.39 23.39
N SER A 219 4.52 -25.40 23.36
CA SER A 219 4.44 -24.41 22.28
C SER A 219 3.96 -23.07 22.81
N GLN A 220 4.28 -22.01 22.09
CA GLN A 220 3.74 -20.69 22.38
C GLN A 220 2.33 -20.56 21.83
N LEU A 221 1.45 -19.95 22.63
CA LEU A 221 0.07 -19.71 22.21
C LEU A 221 0.00 -18.56 21.19
N LEU A 222 -0.74 -18.77 20.10
CA LEU A 222 -0.87 -17.82 18.99
C LEU A 222 -1.91 -16.73 19.20
N GLY A 223 -2.64 -16.76 20.34
CA GLY A 223 -3.67 -15.76 20.61
C GLY A 223 -4.34 -15.93 21.97
N GLY A 224 -5.27 -15.02 22.29
CA GLY A 224 -6.03 -15.02 23.55
C GLY A 224 -5.35 -14.23 24.67
N GLU A 225 -5.76 -14.51 25.94
CA GLU A 225 -5.22 -13.82 27.12
C GLU A 225 -3.75 -14.21 27.42
N TYR A 226 -3.30 -15.34 26.89
CA TYR A 226 -1.98 -15.94 27.13
C TYR A 226 -1.11 -15.97 25.86
N GLU A 227 -1.38 -15.10 24.89
CA GLU A 227 -0.61 -15.00 23.64
C GLU A 227 0.89 -14.81 23.91
N GLY A 228 1.72 -15.59 23.21
CA GLY A 228 3.18 -15.56 23.33
C GLY A 228 3.74 -16.28 24.56
N GLN A 229 2.90 -16.87 25.42
CA GLN A 229 3.36 -17.64 26.57
C GLN A 229 3.52 -19.11 26.20
N ASP A 230 4.54 -19.76 26.82
CA ASP A 230 4.74 -21.19 26.70
C ASP A 230 3.60 -21.94 27.40
N ALA A 231 2.94 -22.84 26.66
CA ALA A 231 1.91 -23.71 27.16
C ALA A 231 2.28 -25.19 26.95
N GLU A 232 1.91 -26.05 27.91
CA GLU A 232 1.91 -27.47 27.72
C GLU A 232 0.66 -27.87 26.94
N VAL A 233 0.84 -28.38 25.72
CA VAL A 233 -0.25 -28.78 24.82
C VAL A 233 -0.38 -30.30 24.83
N GLU A 234 -1.52 -30.76 25.29
CA GLU A 234 -1.93 -32.14 25.19
C GLU A 234 -2.66 -32.36 23.85
N LEU A 235 -2.10 -33.18 22.97
CA LEU A 235 -2.63 -33.48 21.64
C LEU A 235 -3.10 -34.94 21.60
N THR A 236 -4.35 -35.13 21.21
CA THR A 236 -4.92 -36.45 20.95
C THR A 236 -5.24 -36.62 19.48
N LEU A 237 -4.66 -37.59 18.83
CA LEU A 237 -4.91 -37.92 17.44
C LEU A 237 -6.17 -38.78 17.31
N THR A 238 -7.24 -38.23 16.77
CA THR A 238 -8.54 -38.94 16.68
C THR A 238 -8.64 -39.82 15.43
N ALA A 239 -8.14 -39.34 14.29
CA ALA A 239 -8.15 -40.07 13.03
C ALA A 239 -6.98 -39.63 12.14
N VAL A 240 -6.46 -40.59 11.36
CA VAL A 240 -5.52 -40.34 10.27
C VAL A 240 -6.21 -40.60 8.94
N LYS A 241 -6.14 -39.67 8.01
CA LYS A 241 -6.73 -39.79 6.67
C LYS A 241 -5.66 -39.52 5.63
N GLU A 242 -5.47 -40.47 4.73
CA GLU A 242 -4.61 -40.30 3.56
C GLU A 242 -5.39 -39.67 2.41
N ARG A 243 -4.78 -38.75 1.71
CA ARG A 243 -5.36 -38.17 0.49
C ARG A 243 -5.11 -39.14 -0.68
N GLU A 244 -6.14 -39.88 -1.08
CA GLU A 244 -6.11 -40.74 -2.25
C GLU A 244 -6.38 -39.89 -3.50
N LEU A 245 -5.38 -39.81 -4.39
CA LEU A 245 -5.45 -39.02 -5.61
C LEU A 245 -6.16 -39.81 -6.70
N PRO A 246 -7.06 -39.17 -7.49
CA PRO A 246 -7.65 -39.82 -8.65
C PRO A 246 -6.56 -40.22 -9.65
N GLU A 247 -6.79 -41.27 -10.46
CA GLU A 247 -5.85 -41.62 -11.52
C GLU A 247 -5.75 -40.53 -12.57
N ALA A 248 -4.56 -40.34 -13.15
CA ALA A 248 -4.33 -39.34 -14.17
C ALA A 248 -4.72 -39.88 -15.55
N ASP A 249 -6.02 -39.96 -15.80
CA ASP A 249 -6.64 -40.52 -17.00
C ASP A 249 -7.62 -39.52 -17.67
N ASP A 250 -8.30 -39.97 -18.72
CA ASP A 250 -9.23 -39.12 -19.46
C ASP A 250 -10.48 -38.79 -18.63
N GLU A 251 -10.90 -39.64 -17.69
CA GLU A 251 -12.02 -39.36 -16.79
C GLU A 251 -11.67 -38.22 -15.83
N PHE A 252 -10.43 -38.21 -15.34
CA PHE A 252 -9.91 -37.10 -14.52
C PHE A 252 -9.81 -35.80 -15.33
N ALA A 253 -9.31 -35.83 -16.58
CA ALA A 253 -9.20 -34.65 -17.42
C ALA A 253 -10.56 -33.98 -17.61
N GLN A 254 -11.61 -34.77 -17.90
CA GLN A 254 -12.98 -34.28 -18.04
C GLN A 254 -13.60 -33.75 -16.75
N LEU A 255 -13.18 -34.29 -15.59
CA LEU A 255 -13.66 -33.88 -14.28
C LEU A 255 -13.03 -32.55 -13.85
N ALA A 256 -11.72 -32.40 -14.09
CA ALA A 256 -10.90 -31.32 -13.52
C ALA A 256 -10.68 -30.14 -14.46
N SER A 257 -11.03 -30.27 -15.74
CA SER A 257 -10.75 -29.28 -16.79
C SER A 257 -11.80 -29.28 -17.90
N GLU A 258 -11.60 -28.46 -18.92
CA GLU A 258 -12.40 -28.42 -20.14
C GLU A 258 -11.92 -29.39 -21.23
N PHE A 259 -10.87 -30.18 -20.96
CA PHE A 259 -10.26 -31.09 -21.92
C PHE A 259 -10.88 -32.49 -21.87
N ASP A 260 -10.97 -33.15 -23.01
CA ASP A 260 -11.54 -34.50 -23.11
C ASP A 260 -10.54 -35.60 -22.80
N THR A 261 -9.24 -35.32 -22.92
CA THR A 261 -8.16 -36.31 -22.69
C THR A 261 -7.06 -35.79 -21.78
N ILE A 262 -6.43 -36.72 -21.07
CA ILE A 262 -5.27 -36.40 -20.20
C ILE A 262 -4.09 -35.85 -21.01
N ALA A 263 -3.95 -36.22 -22.27
CA ALA A 263 -2.90 -35.71 -23.13
C ALA A 263 -3.09 -34.21 -23.45
N GLU A 264 -4.32 -33.77 -23.69
CA GLU A 264 -4.67 -32.36 -23.90
C GLU A 264 -4.46 -31.55 -22.62
N LEU A 265 -4.88 -32.09 -21.46
CA LEU A 265 -4.65 -31.47 -20.18
C LEU A 265 -3.15 -31.27 -19.90
N ARG A 266 -2.32 -32.30 -20.16
CA ARG A 266 -0.87 -32.22 -19.99
C ARG A 266 -0.22 -31.19 -20.91
N GLU A 267 -0.68 -31.08 -22.15
CA GLU A 267 -0.17 -30.06 -23.07
C GLU A 267 -0.54 -28.65 -22.61
N SER A 268 -1.75 -28.45 -22.09
CA SER A 268 -2.16 -27.19 -21.47
C SER A 268 -1.34 -26.85 -20.22
N LEU A 269 -1.11 -27.81 -19.32
CA LEU A 269 -0.25 -27.61 -18.15
C LEU A 269 1.19 -27.27 -18.56
N LYS A 270 1.73 -27.94 -19.59
CA LYS A 270 3.04 -27.64 -20.12
C LYS A 270 3.13 -26.22 -20.69
N GLU A 271 2.08 -25.74 -21.37
CA GLU A 271 2.02 -24.37 -21.83
C GLU A 271 1.97 -23.39 -20.64
N GLN A 272 1.21 -23.66 -19.60
CA GLN A 272 1.17 -22.87 -18.36
C GLN A 272 2.53 -22.83 -17.66
N VAL A 273 3.20 -23.97 -17.50
CA VAL A 273 4.56 -24.05 -16.91
C VAL A 273 5.55 -23.23 -17.76
N SER A 274 5.46 -23.33 -19.12
CA SER A 274 6.29 -22.54 -20.02
C SER A 274 6.07 -21.05 -19.84
N GLN A 275 4.82 -20.61 -19.80
CA GLN A 275 4.48 -19.19 -19.57
C GLN A 275 4.95 -18.72 -18.19
N ALA A 276 4.78 -19.53 -17.14
CA ALA A 276 5.25 -19.23 -15.80
C ALA A 276 6.79 -19.11 -15.75
N SER A 277 7.51 -19.98 -16.48
CA SER A 277 8.98 -19.95 -16.57
C SER A 277 9.47 -18.69 -17.29
N VAL A 278 8.87 -18.32 -18.43
CA VAL A 278 9.17 -17.06 -19.14
C VAL A 278 8.87 -15.85 -18.24
N PHE A 279 7.77 -15.89 -17.49
CA PHE A 279 7.44 -14.83 -16.54
C PHE A 279 8.45 -14.74 -15.38
N ALA A 280 8.94 -15.88 -14.89
CA ALA A 280 9.99 -15.93 -13.87
C ALA A 280 11.32 -15.33 -14.39
N GLN A 281 11.71 -15.64 -15.65
CA GLN A 281 12.87 -15.01 -16.30
C GLN A 281 12.73 -13.48 -16.38
N GLY A 282 11.55 -13.00 -16.76
CA GLY A 282 11.30 -11.55 -16.84
C GLY A 282 11.41 -10.87 -15.48
N ARG A 283 10.91 -11.50 -14.42
CA ARG A 283 11.10 -11.00 -13.05
C ARG A 283 12.57 -10.99 -12.65
N GLN A 284 13.29 -12.08 -12.89
CA GLN A 284 14.73 -12.15 -12.63
C GLN A 284 15.50 -11.08 -13.38
N ALA A 285 15.17 -10.83 -14.65
CA ALA A 285 15.76 -9.76 -15.46
C ALA A 285 15.52 -8.38 -14.84
N ARG A 286 14.30 -8.12 -14.39
CA ARG A 286 13.92 -6.88 -13.71
C ARG A 286 14.71 -6.68 -12.41
N ASP A 287 14.80 -7.71 -11.59
CA ASP A 287 15.50 -7.66 -10.31
C ASP A 287 17.01 -7.43 -10.51
N LEU A 288 17.65 -8.19 -11.40
CA LEU A 288 19.06 -8.01 -11.76
C LEU A 288 19.34 -6.63 -12.37
N PHE A 289 18.44 -6.13 -13.21
CA PHE A 289 18.55 -4.80 -13.78
C PHE A 289 18.58 -3.72 -12.72
N THR A 290 17.61 -3.74 -11.79
CA THR A 290 17.53 -2.76 -10.72
C THR A 290 18.69 -2.87 -9.74
N GLU A 291 19.07 -4.08 -9.33
CA GLU A 291 20.24 -4.31 -8.46
C GLU A 291 21.53 -3.79 -9.08
N THR A 292 21.80 -4.15 -10.34
CA THR A 292 23.00 -3.69 -11.05
C THR A 292 23.08 -2.17 -11.14
N LEU A 293 21.95 -1.51 -11.40
CA LEU A 293 21.91 -0.04 -11.48
C LEU A 293 22.06 0.62 -10.11
N ILE A 294 21.46 0.07 -9.07
CA ILE A 294 21.60 0.57 -7.68
C ILE A 294 23.06 0.50 -7.24
N GLU A 295 23.73 -0.64 -7.48
CA GLU A 295 25.15 -0.81 -7.15
C GLU A 295 26.06 0.18 -7.90
N GLN A 296 25.78 0.41 -9.19
CA GLN A 296 26.57 1.34 -10.01
C GLN A 296 26.29 2.81 -9.71
N ALA A 297 25.09 3.15 -9.28
CA ALA A 297 24.67 4.52 -9.03
C ALA A 297 25.19 5.09 -7.70
N GLU A 298 25.59 4.23 -6.75
CA GLU A 298 26.05 4.61 -5.40
C GLU A 298 25.12 5.69 -4.77
N ILE A 299 23.81 5.43 -4.78
CA ILE A 299 22.78 6.40 -4.37
C ILE A 299 22.93 6.70 -2.88
N PRO A 300 23.18 7.96 -2.48
CA PRO A 300 23.22 8.32 -1.06
C PRO A 300 21.83 8.20 -0.43
N ILE A 301 21.76 7.62 0.77
CA ILE A 301 20.50 7.48 1.52
C ILE A 301 20.59 8.28 2.81
N SER A 302 19.45 8.79 3.28
CA SER A 302 19.31 9.38 4.61
C SER A 302 19.03 8.27 5.63
N GLU A 303 19.91 8.14 6.62
CA GLU A 303 19.69 7.21 7.74
C GLU A 303 18.41 7.54 8.53
N GLU A 304 18.08 8.84 8.64
CA GLU A 304 16.88 9.29 9.35
C GLU A 304 15.61 8.84 8.62
N LEU A 305 15.60 8.94 7.28
CA LEU A 305 14.46 8.50 6.46
C LEU A 305 14.27 6.97 6.53
N VAL A 306 15.37 6.21 6.51
CA VAL A 306 15.32 4.76 6.66
C VAL A 306 14.79 4.38 8.04
N GLU A 307 15.27 5.02 9.11
CA GLU A 307 14.82 4.70 10.47
C GLU A 307 13.34 5.08 10.69
N GLU A 308 12.85 6.17 10.09
CA GLU A 308 11.43 6.54 10.12
C GLU A 308 10.56 5.47 9.43
N GLU A 309 11.02 4.91 8.31
CA GLU A 309 10.34 3.84 7.59
C GLU A 309 10.31 2.54 8.39
N VAL A 310 11.47 2.15 8.93
CA VAL A 310 11.61 0.96 9.78
C VAL A 310 10.70 1.06 11.01
N HIS A 311 10.71 2.22 11.67
CA HIS A 311 9.86 2.44 12.84
C HIS A 311 8.37 2.32 12.48
N ARG A 312 7.95 2.93 11.37
CA ARG A 312 6.56 2.87 10.90
C ARG A 312 6.13 1.44 10.56
N HIS A 313 7.00 0.68 9.91
CA HIS A 313 6.74 -0.72 9.57
C HIS A 313 6.53 -1.56 10.82
N LEU A 314 7.49 -1.52 11.76
CA LEU A 314 7.44 -2.27 13.01
C LEU A 314 6.29 -1.84 13.93
N GLU A 315 5.95 -0.54 13.94
CA GLU A 315 4.78 -0.03 14.69
C GLU A 315 3.48 -0.60 14.10
N GLY A 316 3.39 -0.67 12.76
CA GLY A 316 2.23 -1.25 12.06
C GLY A 316 2.03 -2.73 12.37
N GLU A 317 3.10 -3.48 12.56
CA GLU A 317 3.07 -4.90 12.94
C GLU A 317 3.02 -5.16 14.45
N GLY A 318 3.23 -4.13 15.28
CA GLY A 318 3.32 -4.26 16.73
C GLY A 318 4.62 -4.93 17.21
N ARG A 319 5.68 -4.93 16.39
CA ARG A 319 6.98 -5.63 16.62
C ARG A 319 8.14 -4.66 16.89
N LEU A 320 7.91 -3.55 17.59
CA LEU A 320 8.92 -2.53 17.87
C LEU A 320 10.15 -3.03 18.64
N GLU A 321 10.00 -4.07 19.45
CA GLU A 321 11.06 -4.66 20.29
C GLU A 321 11.80 -5.82 19.60
N ASP A 322 11.48 -6.13 18.34
CA ASP A 322 12.09 -7.21 17.57
C ASP A 322 13.32 -6.72 16.81
N ASP A 323 14.50 -6.89 17.41
CA ASP A 323 15.76 -6.40 16.86
C ASP A 323 16.19 -7.17 15.59
N GLU A 324 15.87 -8.46 15.47
CA GLU A 324 16.21 -9.29 14.31
C GLU A 324 15.39 -8.84 13.10
N HIS A 325 14.08 -8.73 13.28
CA HIS A 325 13.18 -8.24 12.23
C HIS A 325 13.48 -6.78 11.85
N ARG A 326 13.86 -5.94 12.82
CA ARG A 326 14.31 -4.56 12.57
C ARG A 326 15.49 -4.51 11.60
N ALA A 327 16.46 -5.41 11.76
CA ALA A 327 17.63 -5.46 10.88
C ALA A 327 17.24 -5.86 9.44
N GLU A 328 16.32 -6.82 9.29
CA GLU A 328 15.79 -7.24 7.98
C GLU A 328 15.02 -6.12 7.30
N VAL A 329 14.08 -5.48 8.02
CA VAL A 329 13.26 -4.37 7.51
C VAL A 329 14.15 -3.20 7.11
N ARG A 330 15.23 -2.91 7.87
CA ARG A 330 16.18 -1.84 7.51
C ARG A 330 16.81 -2.06 6.15
N VAL A 331 17.33 -3.27 5.88
CA VAL A 331 17.96 -3.61 4.60
C VAL A 331 16.95 -3.51 3.46
N ALA A 332 15.72 -3.99 3.69
CA ALA A 332 14.64 -3.91 2.70
C ALA A 332 14.25 -2.46 2.41
N SER A 333 14.11 -1.63 3.44
CA SER A 333 13.75 -0.21 3.32
C SER A 333 14.84 0.60 2.61
N GLU A 334 16.11 0.35 2.90
CA GLU A 334 17.23 0.99 2.21
C GLU A 334 17.17 0.69 0.70
N LYS A 335 17.00 -0.59 0.33
CA LYS A 335 16.89 -1.02 -1.08
C LYS A 335 15.66 -0.43 -1.77
N GLN A 336 14.53 -0.36 -1.05
CA GLN A 336 13.29 0.22 -1.57
C GLN A 336 13.45 1.71 -1.88
N ILE A 337 14.03 2.49 -0.96
CA ILE A 337 14.27 3.92 -1.15
C ILE A 337 15.24 4.16 -2.32
N GLN A 338 16.33 3.36 -2.42
CA GLN A 338 17.27 3.45 -3.55
C GLN A 338 16.57 3.17 -4.88
N MET A 339 15.73 2.14 -4.93
CA MET A 339 14.97 1.79 -6.12
C MET A 339 14.01 2.91 -6.54
N GLU A 340 13.29 3.51 -5.59
CA GLU A 340 12.41 4.64 -5.89
C GLU A 340 13.16 5.83 -6.46
N LEU A 341 14.30 6.20 -5.85
CA LEU A 341 15.16 7.29 -6.34
C LEU A 341 15.72 7.02 -7.72
N LEU A 342 16.16 5.78 -7.97
CA LEU A 342 16.67 5.34 -9.27
C LEU A 342 15.59 5.45 -10.35
N LEU A 343 14.42 4.87 -10.09
CA LEU A 343 13.32 4.84 -11.06
C LEU A 343 12.76 6.24 -11.35
N ASP A 344 12.70 7.10 -10.35
CA ASP A 344 12.35 8.50 -10.54
C ASP A 344 13.36 9.23 -11.44
N ALA A 345 14.69 8.95 -11.27
CA ALA A 345 15.70 9.54 -12.12
C ALA A 345 15.62 9.02 -13.56
N ILE A 346 15.28 7.75 -13.75
CA ILE A 346 15.01 7.16 -15.06
C ILE A 346 13.78 7.80 -15.69
N ALA A 347 12.68 7.96 -14.93
CA ALA A 347 11.45 8.59 -15.41
C ALA A 347 11.71 10.03 -15.91
N GLU A 348 12.52 10.80 -15.19
CA GLU A 348 12.92 12.14 -15.61
C GLU A 348 13.80 12.14 -16.86
N ARG A 349 14.78 11.23 -16.96
CA ARG A 349 15.67 11.09 -18.13
C ARG A 349 14.90 10.72 -19.39
N GLU A 350 13.93 9.81 -19.26
CA GLU A 350 13.12 9.30 -20.39
C GLU A 350 11.86 10.11 -20.65
N ASN A 351 11.58 11.16 -19.84
CA ASN A 351 10.37 11.96 -19.87
C ASN A 351 9.09 11.12 -19.81
N VAL A 352 9.11 10.08 -18.96
CA VAL A 352 7.99 9.14 -18.82
C VAL A 352 6.82 9.82 -18.12
N THR A 353 5.65 9.75 -18.73
CA THR A 353 4.38 10.15 -18.13
C THR A 353 3.38 9.00 -18.26
N PRO A 354 2.66 8.66 -17.20
CA PRO A 354 1.64 7.62 -17.28
C PRO A 354 0.43 8.10 -18.08
N THR A 355 -0.13 7.21 -18.88
CA THR A 355 -1.38 7.44 -19.58
C THR A 355 -2.58 7.22 -18.66
N GLN A 356 -3.75 7.71 -19.08
CA GLN A 356 -4.98 7.48 -18.31
C GLN A 356 -5.37 5.98 -18.30
N ALA A 357 -5.04 5.24 -19.36
CA ALA A 357 -5.28 3.81 -19.45
C ALA A 357 -4.44 3.06 -18.41
N GLU A 358 -3.13 3.28 -18.37
CA GLU A 358 -2.21 2.66 -17.39
C GLU A 358 -2.64 2.95 -15.94
N LEU A 359 -3.06 4.18 -15.66
CA LEU A 359 -3.56 4.53 -14.34
C LEU A 359 -4.87 3.79 -13.99
N SER A 360 -5.77 3.64 -14.96
CA SER A 360 -7.03 2.91 -14.77
C SER A 360 -6.78 1.42 -14.55
N ASP A 361 -5.86 0.83 -15.31
CA ASP A 361 -5.49 -0.58 -15.18
C ASP A 361 -4.82 -0.86 -13.83
N TYR A 362 -3.93 0.02 -13.40
CA TYR A 362 -3.31 -0.07 -12.08
C TYR A 362 -4.35 0.00 -10.95
N ILE A 363 -5.30 0.95 -11.02
CA ILE A 363 -6.39 1.07 -10.03
C ILE A 363 -7.24 -0.20 -10.02
N TYR A 364 -7.55 -0.75 -11.20
CA TYR A 364 -8.34 -1.97 -11.32
C TYR A 364 -7.63 -3.19 -10.69
N GLN A 365 -6.35 -3.39 -11.02
CA GLN A 365 -5.54 -4.48 -10.48
C GLN A 365 -5.36 -4.36 -8.95
N SER A 366 -5.05 -3.14 -8.46
CA SER A 366 -4.93 -2.90 -7.03
C SER A 366 -6.24 -3.15 -6.29
N ALA A 367 -7.37 -2.70 -6.84
CA ALA A 367 -8.69 -2.96 -6.26
C ALA A 367 -8.97 -4.46 -6.13
N GLN A 368 -8.63 -5.26 -7.14
CA GLN A 368 -8.75 -6.72 -7.09
C GLN A 368 -7.86 -7.34 -6.00
N GLN A 369 -6.62 -6.87 -5.88
CA GLN A 369 -5.68 -7.35 -4.87
C GLN A 369 -6.19 -7.09 -3.44
N TYR A 370 -6.83 -5.94 -3.21
CA TYR A 370 -7.44 -5.61 -1.92
C TYR A 370 -8.86 -6.16 -1.74
N GLY A 371 -9.39 -6.93 -2.72
CA GLY A 371 -10.76 -7.45 -2.67
C GLY A 371 -11.84 -6.38 -2.66
N MET A 372 -11.56 -5.21 -3.26
CA MET A 372 -12.44 -4.06 -3.29
C MET A 372 -13.01 -3.82 -4.68
N GLU A 373 -14.19 -3.22 -4.77
CA GLU A 373 -14.70 -2.68 -6.03
C GLU A 373 -13.85 -1.48 -6.50
N PRO A 374 -13.48 -1.38 -7.80
CA PRO A 374 -12.61 -0.32 -8.31
C PRO A 374 -13.09 1.11 -7.98
N THR A 375 -14.40 1.32 -7.96
CA THR A 375 -14.99 2.63 -7.61
C THR A 375 -14.81 2.98 -6.12
N GLN A 376 -14.87 1.99 -5.23
CA GLN A 376 -14.65 2.16 -3.80
C GLN A 376 -13.17 2.42 -3.52
N PHE A 377 -12.28 1.69 -4.18
CA PHE A 377 -10.84 1.90 -4.10
C PHE A 377 -10.45 3.31 -4.55
N LEU A 378 -10.96 3.77 -5.71
CA LEU A 378 -10.74 5.13 -6.20
C LEU A 378 -11.24 6.20 -5.20
N GLN A 379 -12.38 5.97 -4.56
CA GLN A 379 -12.91 6.88 -3.55
C GLN A 379 -12.02 6.92 -2.30
N ALA A 380 -11.51 5.78 -1.84
CA ALA A 380 -10.59 5.68 -0.70
C ALA A 380 -9.28 6.44 -0.97
N ILE A 381 -8.67 6.24 -2.16
CA ILE A 381 -7.47 6.94 -2.62
C ILE A 381 -7.69 8.46 -2.65
N SER A 382 -8.83 8.90 -3.21
CA SER A 382 -9.14 10.33 -3.33
C SER A 382 -9.34 10.98 -1.97
N GLN A 383 -10.00 10.30 -1.02
CA GLN A 383 -10.18 10.79 0.34
C GLN A 383 -8.88 10.79 1.15
N GLY A 384 -8.02 9.79 0.92
CA GLY A 384 -6.70 9.67 1.55
C GLY A 384 -5.63 10.57 0.96
N ASN A 385 -5.94 11.36 -0.08
CA ASN A 385 -4.97 12.17 -0.84
C ASN A 385 -3.79 11.36 -1.41
N GLN A 386 -4.02 10.07 -1.72
CA GLN A 386 -2.99 9.12 -2.18
C GLN A 386 -2.81 9.10 -3.70
N LEU A 387 -3.57 9.88 -4.45
CA LEU A 387 -3.53 9.89 -5.92
C LEU A 387 -2.13 10.21 -6.46
N GLN A 388 -1.39 11.12 -5.79
CA GLN A 388 -0.03 11.48 -6.20
C GLN A 388 0.97 10.33 -5.96
N VAL A 389 0.78 9.55 -4.91
CA VAL A 389 1.60 8.35 -4.61
C VAL A 389 1.41 7.31 -5.71
N ILE A 390 0.16 7.01 -6.05
CA ILE A 390 -0.18 6.07 -7.12
C ILE A 390 0.34 6.54 -8.48
N LEU A 391 0.20 7.82 -8.80
CA LEU A 391 0.74 8.38 -10.03
C LEU A 391 2.27 8.21 -10.10
N GLY A 392 2.97 8.43 -8.99
CA GLY A 392 4.40 8.18 -8.89
C GLY A 392 4.75 6.72 -9.11
N GLU A 393 3.98 5.80 -8.54
CA GLU A 393 4.20 4.36 -8.66
C GLU A 393 3.98 3.86 -10.10
N VAL A 394 2.90 4.27 -10.76
CA VAL A 394 2.66 3.96 -12.18
C VAL A 394 3.77 4.54 -13.06
N THR A 395 4.22 5.78 -12.77
CA THR A 395 5.35 6.40 -13.49
C THR A 395 6.63 5.58 -13.33
N ARG A 396 6.98 5.14 -12.12
CA ARG A 396 8.16 4.32 -11.84
C ARG A 396 8.10 2.96 -12.53
N ASN A 397 6.93 2.30 -12.50
CA ASN A 397 6.72 1.02 -13.19
C ASN A 397 6.92 1.16 -14.70
N LYS A 398 6.37 2.21 -15.30
CA LYS A 398 6.57 2.53 -16.72
C LYS A 398 8.03 2.87 -17.04
N ALA A 399 8.69 3.64 -16.20
CA ALA A 399 10.11 3.99 -16.36
C ALA A 399 11.00 2.74 -16.35
N LEU A 400 10.71 1.80 -15.45
CA LEU A 400 11.43 0.53 -15.39
C LEU A 400 11.22 -0.30 -16.66
N ALA A 401 9.97 -0.39 -17.16
CA ALA A 401 9.65 -1.10 -18.39
C ALA A 401 10.41 -0.50 -19.60
N VAL A 402 10.39 0.83 -19.75
CA VAL A 402 11.10 1.55 -20.81
C VAL A 402 12.62 1.33 -20.73
N ALA A 403 13.19 1.40 -19.51
CA ALA A 403 14.62 1.24 -19.32
C ALA A 403 15.09 -0.21 -19.55
N LEU A 404 14.34 -1.18 -19.03
CA LEU A 404 14.59 -2.62 -19.22
C LEU A 404 14.51 -3.01 -20.71
N GLY A 405 13.56 -2.42 -21.46
CA GLY A 405 13.47 -2.62 -22.91
C GLY A 405 14.67 -2.13 -23.71
N LYS A 406 15.55 -1.28 -23.13
CA LYS A 406 16.81 -0.82 -23.73
C LYS A 406 18.00 -1.69 -23.34
N ALA A 407 17.86 -2.55 -22.34
CA ALA A 407 18.89 -3.51 -21.93
C ALA A 407 18.90 -4.74 -22.87
N LYS A 408 19.98 -5.50 -22.83
CA LYS A 408 20.13 -6.76 -23.55
C LYS A 408 20.07 -7.91 -22.56
N VAL A 409 18.94 -8.61 -22.51
CA VAL A 409 18.76 -9.75 -21.62
C VAL A 409 18.94 -11.05 -22.41
N VAL A 410 19.82 -11.91 -21.91
CA VAL A 410 20.09 -13.24 -22.47
C VAL A 410 19.99 -14.29 -21.38
N ASP A 411 19.61 -15.52 -21.75
CA ASP A 411 19.69 -16.65 -20.86
C ASP A 411 21.14 -17.19 -20.74
N LYS A 412 21.35 -18.17 -19.84
CA LYS A 412 22.67 -18.82 -19.67
C LYS A 412 23.14 -19.55 -20.90
N ALA A 413 22.28 -19.93 -21.84
CA ALA A 413 22.61 -20.52 -23.12
C ALA A 413 22.94 -19.46 -24.19
N GLY A 414 22.74 -18.16 -23.91
CA GLY A 414 22.99 -17.05 -24.82
C GLY A 414 21.82 -16.70 -25.73
N ASN A 415 20.66 -17.26 -25.51
CA ASN A 415 19.43 -16.90 -26.25
C ASN A 415 18.86 -15.58 -25.71
N ALA A 416 18.28 -14.77 -26.61
CA ALA A 416 17.57 -13.57 -26.20
C ALA A 416 16.28 -13.93 -25.45
N VAL A 417 16.05 -13.27 -24.33
CA VAL A 417 14.85 -13.47 -23.51
C VAL A 417 13.74 -12.56 -24.01
N ASP A 418 12.53 -13.11 -24.14
CA ASP A 418 11.34 -12.34 -24.46
C ASP A 418 10.82 -11.59 -23.25
N LEU A 419 10.98 -10.28 -23.25
CA LEU A 419 10.50 -9.38 -22.22
C LEU A 419 9.18 -8.71 -22.56
N GLY A 420 8.49 -9.14 -23.63
CA GLY A 420 7.29 -8.48 -24.15
C GLY A 420 6.24 -8.18 -23.08
N ALA A 421 6.00 -9.12 -22.15
CA ALA A 421 5.07 -8.94 -21.05
C ALA A 421 5.50 -7.90 -19.99
N PHE A 422 6.81 -7.53 -19.95
CA PHE A 422 7.38 -6.62 -18.95
C PHE A 422 7.72 -5.23 -19.50
N VAL A 423 7.86 -5.10 -20.83
CA VAL A 423 8.27 -3.87 -21.51
C VAL A 423 7.19 -3.32 -22.44
N ALA A 424 6.02 -3.96 -22.51
CA ALA A 424 4.87 -3.45 -23.25
C ALA A 424 4.43 -2.13 -22.63
N VAL A 425 4.80 -1.04 -23.28
CA VAL A 425 4.30 0.30 -23.02
C VAL A 425 3.37 0.62 -24.17
N ASP A 426 2.12 1.01 -23.88
CA ASP A 426 1.21 1.49 -24.92
C ASP A 426 1.84 2.69 -25.63
N THR A 427 2.38 2.46 -26.83
CA THR A 427 3.03 3.48 -27.67
C THR A 427 2.02 4.20 -28.58
N ASP A 428 0.76 4.25 -28.21
CA ASP A 428 -0.30 4.88 -29.02
C ASP A 428 -0.19 6.41 -29.13
N ASP A 429 0.93 7.03 -28.66
CA ASP A 429 1.15 8.48 -28.72
C ASP A 429 2.32 8.91 -29.65
N GLU A 430 2.83 8.03 -30.51
CA GLU A 430 3.77 8.41 -31.58
C GLU A 430 3.19 8.19 -32.97
N GLY A 431 2.26 9.05 -33.37
CA GLY A 431 1.73 8.92 -34.73
C GLY A 431 0.88 10.05 -35.24
N ASP A 432 1.30 11.32 -35.10
CA ASP A 432 0.80 12.37 -36.00
C ASP A 432 1.71 13.61 -36.11
N ASP A 433 2.98 13.41 -36.45
CA ASP A 433 3.81 14.56 -36.89
C ASP A 433 5.03 14.13 -37.71
N ALA A 434 4.81 13.40 -38.81
CA ALA A 434 5.84 13.26 -39.86
C ALA A 434 5.25 12.90 -41.23
N ALA A 435 4.52 13.83 -41.85
CA ALA A 435 4.34 13.78 -43.31
C ALA A 435 3.98 15.15 -43.87
N GLU A 436 4.92 16.10 -43.81
CA GLU A 436 4.99 17.16 -44.83
C GLU A 436 6.28 17.00 -45.61
N GLY A 437 6.13 16.59 -46.86
CA GLY A 437 7.18 16.76 -47.88
C GLY A 437 7.41 15.61 -48.80
N ALA A 438 6.62 15.50 -49.88
CA ALA A 438 7.08 15.23 -51.25
C ALA A 438 5.92 15.01 -52.23
N ASP A 439 5.57 16.09 -52.90
CA ASP A 439 5.54 16.31 -54.36
C ASP A 439 4.71 15.42 -55.27
N GLU A 440 3.78 16.13 -55.93
CA GLU A 440 3.20 16.00 -57.26
C GLU A 440 3.34 14.68 -58.06
N ALA A 441 2.19 14.09 -58.40
CA ALA A 441 1.80 13.90 -59.80
C ALA A 441 0.40 13.26 -60.00
N ALA A 442 -0.48 14.07 -60.51
CA ALA A 442 -1.42 13.84 -61.59
C ALA A 442 -2.46 12.70 -61.58
N THR A 443 -3.69 13.20 -61.67
CA THR A 443 -4.78 12.81 -62.61
C THR A 443 -5.82 11.79 -62.19
N GLU A 444 -7.00 12.35 -62.26
CA GLU A 444 -8.32 11.86 -62.72
C GLU A 444 -9.32 11.30 -61.74
N ALA A 445 -10.28 12.18 -61.49
CA ALA A 445 -11.63 11.79 -61.06
C ALA A 445 -12.43 11.15 -62.25
N PRO A 446 -13.49 10.39 -62.02
CA PRO A 446 -14.78 11.02 -62.15
C PRO A 446 -15.92 10.60 -61.18
N LYS A 447 -16.67 11.64 -60.86
CA LYS A 447 -18.14 11.81 -60.90
C LYS A 447 -19.09 10.85 -60.19
N LYS A 448 -19.75 11.47 -59.16
CA LYS A 448 -21.22 11.75 -59.05
C LYS A 448 -22.22 10.61 -59.26
N ALA A 449 -22.96 10.29 -58.30
CA ALA A 449 -24.28 10.68 -57.75
C ALA A 449 -25.37 9.65 -58.03
N PRO A 450 -26.58 9.66 -57.53
CA PRO A 450 -27.21 10.54 -56.56
C PRO A 450 -28.12 9.84 -55.50
N ALA A 451 -28.58 10.65 -54.60
CA ALA A 451 -29.61 10.44 -53.59
C ALA A 451 -30.95 9.90 -54.14
N LYS A 452 -31.68 9.18 -53.28
CA LYS A 452 -33.14 9.16 -53.36
C LYS A 452 -33.76 9.33 -51.95
N LYS A 453 -34.36 10.49 -51.79
CA LYS A 453 -35.37 10.84 -50.80
C LYS A 453 -36.63 10.02 -51.03
N THR A 454 -37.30 9.59 -49.99
CA THR A 454 -38.76 9.63 -49.95
C THR A 454 -39.20 10.02 -48.55
N ALA A 455 -39.90 11.12 -48.53
CA ALA A 455 -40.65 11.71 -47.41
C ALA A 455 -42.10 11.18 -47.48
N ALA A 456 -42.75 11.17 -46.32
CA ALA A 456 -44.16 11.58 -46.08
C ALA A 456 -44.55 11.06 -44.69
N LYS A 457 -45.01 11.80 -43.84
CA LYS A 457 -46.04 12.81 -43.52
C LYS A 457 -46.73 12.32 -42.26
N ALA A 458 -46.57 13.04 -41.16
CA ALA A 458 -47.52 13.92 -40.49
C ALA A 458 -48.90 13.32 -40.17
N ASP A 459 -49.23 13.33 -38.86
CA ASP A 459 -50.42 13.97 -38.26
C ASP A 459 -50.29 13.81 -36.73
N GLU A 460 -50.22 14.81 -36.00
CA GLU A 460 -51.03 15.85 -35.40
C GLU A 460 -52.05 15.33 -34.35
N ALA A 461 -52.09 16.08 -33.24
CA ALA A 461 -53.08 16.25 -32.21
C ALA A 461 -53.06 15.21 -31.07
N GLU A 462 -53.15 15.51 -29.78
CA GLU A 462 -53.69 16.66 -29.07
C GLU A 462 -53.34 16.48 -27.57
N LYS A 463 -52.99 17.56 -26.89
CA LYS A 463 -53.10 17.68 -25.43
C LYS A 463 -54.54 18.03 -25.05
N PRO A 464 -55.05 17.63 -23.89
CA PRO A 464 -55.05 18.60 -22.80
C PRO A 464 -54.93 18.06 -21.37
N ALA A 465 -54.26 18.89 -20.57
CA ALA A 465 -54.53 19.42 -19.21
C ALA A 465 -55.19 18.60 -18.11
N ALA A 466 -54.42 18.52 -17.03
CA ALA A 466 -54.77 18.81 -15.61
C ALA A 466 -55.96 18.11 -14.95
N LYS A 467 -55.68 17.45 -13.80
CA LYS A 467 -56.27 17.77 -12.48
C LYS A 467 -55.63 17.01 -11.30
N LYS A 468 -55.32 17.81 -10.30
CA LYS A 468 -54.98 17.63 -8.89
C LYS A 468 -55.54 16.39 -8.17
N ALA A 469 -54.64 15.77 -7.36
CA ALA A 469 -54.66 15.31 -5.97
C ALA A 469 -55.98 14.77 -5.35
N PRO A 470 -55.93 13.94 -4.28
CA PRO A 470 -55.07 14.03 -3.11
C PRO A 470 -54.58 12.70 -2.50
N ALA A 471 -53.63 12.90 -1.57
CA ALA A 471 -53.00 12.05 -0.60
C ALA A 471 -53.85 11.00 0.13
N LYS A 472 -53.19 9.89 0.55
CA LYS A 472 -53.10 9.54 2.00
C LYS A 472 -52.22 8.31 2.23
N LYS A 473 -51.16 8.57 3.07
CA LYS A 473 -50.69 7.78 4.20
C LYS A 473 -50.67 6.25 4.08
N ALA A 474 -49.47 5.69 4.00
CA ALA A 474 -48.99 4.57 4.82
C ALA A 474 -47.56 4.21 4.44
N ALA A 475 -46.55 4.79 5.06
CA ALA A 475 -45.21 4.27 5.21
C ALA A 475 -44.39 5.26 6.06
N ALA A 476 -44.60 5.23 7.35
CA ALA A 476 -43.73 5.89 8.33
C ALA A 476 -43.86 5.08 9.62
N LYS A 477 -43.14 3.96 9.68
CA LYS A 477 -42.92 3.21 10.93
C LYS A 477 -41.82 2.13 10.82
N ALA A 478 -40.79 2.36 10.02
CA ALA A 478 -39.63 1.46 9.96
C ALA A 478 -38.27 2.16 10.20
N ASP A 479 -38.23 3.49 10.30
CA ASP A 479 -36.95 4.25 10.41
C ASP A 479 -36.63 4.77 11.84
N ALA A 480 -37.35 4.28 12.87
CA ALA A 480 -37.12 4.72 14.25
C ALA A 480 -36.42 3.69 15.14
N GLU A 481 -36.19 2.46 14.70
CA GLU A 481 -35.55 1.42 15.53
C GLU A 481 -34.07 1.20 15.22
N GLU A 482 -33.51 1.65 14.06
CA GLU A 482 -32.08 1.54 13.75
C GLU A 482 -31.22 2.68 14.33
N GLY A 483 -31.81 3.80 14.71
CA GLY A 483 -31.07 4.94 15.31
C GLY A 483 -30.70 4.74 16.79
N ASP A 484 -31.46 3.95 17.53
CA ASP A 484 -31.28 3.77 18.98
C ASP A 484 -30.22 2.69 19.31
N ALA A 485 -30.03 1.69 18.45
CA ALA A 485 -29.02 0.65 18.65
C ALA A 485 -27.57 1.16 18.42
N ASP A 486 -27.38 2.10 17.50
CA ASP A 486 -26.06 2.67 17.21
C ASP A 486 -25.65 3.74 18.27
N GLU A 487 -26.60 4.44 18.87
CA GLU A 487 -26.32 5.34 20.00
C GLU A 487 -26.04 4.59 21.31
N GLU A 488 -26.72 3.49 21.57
CA GLU A 488 -26.43 2.62 22.73
C GLU A 488 -25.06 1.92 22.59
N ALA A 489 -24.69 1.44 21.41
CA ALA A 489 -23.39 0.85 21.14
C ALA A 489 -22.23 1.88 21.32
N LYS A 490 -22.39 3.10 20.83
CA LYS A 490 -21.45 4.20 21.03
C LYS A 490 -21.35 4.64 22.50
N LYS A 491 -22.44 4.58 23.25
CA LYS A 491 -22.47 4.90 24.68
C LYS A 491 -21.81 3.81 25.52
N ALA A 492 -21.99 2.54 25.14
CA ALA A 492 -21.31 1.40 25.75
C ALA A 492 -19.79 1.44 25.50
N ALA A 493 -19.34 1.74 24.28
CA ALA A 493 -17.93 1.89 23.93
C ALA A 493 -17.26 3.05 24.68
N ARG A 494 -17.93 4.20 24.83
CA ARG A 494 -17.43 5.32 25.63
C ARG A 494 -17.33 5.00 27.13
N SER A 495 -18.25 4.22 27.65
CA SER A 495 -18.23 3.75 29.05
C SER A 495 -17.11 2.77 29.31
N ALA A 496 -16.82 1.85 28.37
CA ALA A 496 -15.71 0.90 28.48
C ALA A 496 -14.34 1.62 28.42
N ALA A 497 -14.18 2.57 27.50
CA ALA A 497 -12.96 3.39 27.40
C ALA A 497 -12.71 4.23 28.65
N ALA A 498 -13.76 4.80 29.27
CA ALA A 498 -13.65 5.55 30.51
C ALA A 498 -13.24 4.67 31.70
N LYS A 499 -13.77 3.42 31.77
CA LYS A 499 -13.36 2.44 32.80
C LYS A 499 -11.90 2.00 32.63
N LYS A 500 -11.43 1.78 31.39
CA LYS A 500 -10.03 1.42 31.12
C LYS A 500 -9.06 2.56 31.49
N ALA A 501 -9.43 3.80 31.18
CA ALA A 501 -8.62 4.97 31.57
C ALA A 501 -8.56 5.19 33.08
N ALA A 502 -9.65 4.91 33.81
CA ALA A 502 -9.69 5.00 35.27
C ALA A 502 -8.83 3.90 35.93
N ALA A 503 -8.86 2.67 35.40
CA ALA A 503 -8.03 1.56 35.89
C ALA A 503 -6.54 1.84 35.67
N THR A 504 -6.14 2.38 34.50
CA THR A 504 -4.76 2.76 34.21
C THR A 504 -4.25 3.88 35.12
N ARG A 505 -5.10 4.86 35.46
CA ARG A 505 -4.76 5.92 36.42
C ARG A 505 -4.62 5.38 37.84
N ALA A 506 -5.45 4.43 38.26
CA ALA A 506 -5.35 3.79 39.58
C ALA A 506 -4.07 2.95 39.71
N ALA A 507 -3.72 2.16 38.66
CA ALA A 507 -2.47 1.39 38.65
C ALA A 507 -1.23 2.29 38.68
N LYS A 508 -1.24 3.41 37.94
CA LYS A 508 -0.12 4.37 37.94
C LYS A 508 0.03 5.13 39.28
N LYS A 509 -1.05 5.31 40.03
CA LYS A 509 -1.04 5.90 41.37
C LYS A 509 -0.50 4.92 42.42
N ALA A 510 -0.90 3.64 42.35
CA ALA A 510 -0.39 2.60 43.21
C ALA A 510 1.15 2.39 43.04
N ALA A 511 1.63 2.38 41.79
CA ALA A 511 3.06 2.27 41.50
C ALA A 511 3.90 3.51 41.88
N ALA A 512 3.26 4.66 42.14
CA ALA A 512 3.92 5.87 42.63
C ALA A 512 3.96 5.97 44.17
N GLU A 513 3.12 5.20 44.87
CA GLU A 513 3.10 5.14 46.34
C GLU A 513 4.01 4.02 46.91
N GLU A 514 4.56 3.14 46.05
CA GLU A 514 5.55 2.10 46.41
C GLU A 514 7.01 2.50 46.14
N LYS A 515 7.29 3.72 45.70
CA LYS A 515 8.62 4.30 45.56
C LYS A 515 8.85 5.44 46.57
#